data_f964ee11a6f1d9b95cad250f3a3ff465
#
_entry.id   f964ee11a6f1d9b95cad250f3a3ff465
#
_cell.length_a   1.000
_cell.length_b   1.000
_cell.length_c   1.000
_cell.angle_alpha   90.00
_cell.angle_beta   90.00
_cell.angle_gamma   90.00
#
_symmetry.space_group_name_H-M   'P 1'
#
loop_
_entity.id
_entity.type
_entity.pdbx_description
1 polymer ?
#
loop_
_entity_poly.entity_id
_entity_poly.type
_entity_poly.pdbx_seq_one_letter_code
_entity_poly.pdbx_strand_id
1 'polypeptide(L)'
;ERHTQILDEESEFSVEDLIADEMMVVTVSNAGYIKRLPVSTYRKQRRGGKGITGMETKDEDFVRDLFIASTHQYMLFFSNAGRVYWRKVHELPRAGRTARGRAIVNLLELSGGEFITACLPVRDLKEEGKTVFMVTNKGVVKKTLLKSFSNPRATGIIAIDIDEGDELIDVQITTGEDNILLATAKGKAIRFPEKDVRSMGRTARGVVGIRMEDGDSVIGMSLAADESTVLTVTENGFGKRTKVGEYRLQHRGG
;
A
#
# COMPACT_ATOMS: atom_id res chain seq x y z
N GLU A 1 21.93 -12.36 -57.59
CA GLU A 1 22.37 -11.57 -56.40
C GLU A 1 21.28 -11.58 -55.36
N ARG A 2 21.61 -11.99 -54.11
CA ARG A 2 20.68 -11.95 -52.98
C ARG A 2 20.63 -10.52 -52.44
N HIS A 3 19.46 -9.89 -52.45
CA HIS A 3 19.20 -8.58 -51.85
C HIS A 3 18.70 -8.70 -50.39
N THR A 4 19.29 -9.55 -49.58
CA THR A 4 18.97 -9.69 -48.16
C THR A 4 19.84 -8.71 -47.40
N GLN A 5 19.25 -7.68 -46.78
CA GLN A 5 19.89 -6.85 -45.77
C GLN A 5 19.66 -7.46 -44.40
N ILE A 6 20.71 -7.65 -43.64
CA ILE A 6 20.63 -7.94 -42.21
C ILE A 6 20.48 -6.58 -41.56
N LEU A 7 19.29 -6.29 -41.04
CA LEU A 7 19.04 -5.14 -40.17
C LEU A 7 19.36 -5.57 -38.76
N ASP A 8 19.96 -4.67 -37.97
CA ASP A 8 20.09 -4.86 -36.54
C ASP A 8 18.68 -5.02 -35.95
N GLU A 9 18.56 -5.91 -34.96
CA GLU A 9 17.32 -6.23 -34.28
C GLU A 9 16.67 -4.94 -33.77
N GLU A 10 15.56 -4.51 -34.39
CA GLU A 10 14.75 -3.43 -33.84
C GLU A 10 14.33 -3.83 -32.44
N SER A 11 14.58 -2.97 -31.47
CA SER A 11 14.24 -3.15 -30.07
C SER A 11 12.86 -3.81 -29.94
N GLU A 12 12.80 -4.97 -29.25
CA GLU A 12 11.55 -5.67 -28.99
C GLU A 12 10.54 -4.69 -28.38
N PHE A 13 9.50 -4.36 -29.12
CA PHE A 13 8.38 -3.59 -28.59
C PHE A 13 7.79 -4.37 -27.43
N SER A 14 7.84 -3.80 -26.23
CA SER A 14 7.14 -4.37 -25.10
C SER A 14 5.63 -4.22 -25.28
N VAL A 15 4.84 -5.15 -24.78
CA VAL A 15 3.37 -5.02 -24.78
C VAL A 15 2.94 -3.70 -24.11
N GLU A 16 3.75 -3.19 -23.19
CA GLU A 16 3.52 -1.94 -22.46
C GLU A 16 3.62 -0.72 -23.39
N ASP A 17 4.46 -0.75 -24.42
CA ASP A 17 4.61 0.35 -25.41
C ASP A 17 3.35 0.55 -26.25
N LEU A 18 2.50 -0.49 -26.35
CA LEU A 18 1.21 -0.43 -27.04
C LEU A 18 0.05 0.06 -26.15
N ILE A 19 0.29 0.22 -24.86
CA ILE A 19 -0.72 0.64 -23.88
C ILE A 19 -0.60 2.14 -23.64
N ALA A 20 -1.69 2.87 -23.88
CA ALA A 20 -1.72 4.31 -23.63
C ALA A 20 -1.48 4.61 -22.13
N ASP A 21 -0.62 5.58 -21.84
CA ASP A 21 -0.41 6.07 -20.48
C ASP A 21 -1.60 6.95 -20.06
N GLU A 22 -2.53 6.36 -19.32
CA GLU A 22 -3.74 7.00 -18.84
C GLU A 22 -3.80 6.96 -17.31
N MET A 23 -4.32 8.04 -16.71
CA MET A 23 -4.58 8.08 -15.28
C MET A 23 -5.84 7.29 -14.94
N MET A 24 -5.69 6.31 -14.08
CA MET A 24 -6.73 5.40 -13.62
C MET A 24 -7.08 5.65 -12.15
N VAL A 25 -8.34 5.48 -11.81
CA VAL A 25 -8.79 5.26 -10.43
C VAL A 25 -8.76 3.77 -10.17
N VAL A 26 -7.95 3.34 -9.24
CA VAL A 26 -7.92 1.97 -8.71
C VAL A 26 -8.68 1.96 -7.40
N THR A 27 -9.68 1.10 -7.29
CA THR A 27 -10.52 0.97 -6.09
C THR A 27 -10.37 -0.43 -5.53
N VAL A 28 -10.13 -0.53 -4.23
CA VAL A 28 -10.00 -1.78 -3.48
C VAL A 28 -11.05 -1.80 -2.39
N SER A 29 -11.85 -2.87 -2.30
CA SER A 29 -12.80 -3.07 -1.21
C SER A 29 -12.18 -3.82 -0.04
N ASN A 30 -12.82 -3.74 1.13
CA ASN A 30 -12.37 -4.46 2.33
C ASN A 30 -12.40 -5.98 2.15
N ALA A 31 -13.39 -6.49 1.40
CA ALA A 31 -13.48 -7.92 1.06
C ALA A 31 -12.47 -8.35 -0.04
N GLY A 32 -11.55 -7.48 -0.45
CA GLY A 32 -10.48 -7.80 -1.39
C GLY A 32 -10.89 -7.82 -2.86
N TYR A 33 -11.93 -7.07 -3.26
CA TYR A 33 -12.24 -6.83 -4.67
C TYR A 33 -11.48 -5.62 -5.19
N ILE A 34 -10.98 -5.72 -6.42
CA ILE A 34 -10.21 -4.65 -7.07
C ILE A 34 -10.72 -4.39 -8.48
N LYS A 35 -10.67 -3.14 -8.88
CA LYS A 35 -10.90 -2.70 -10.26
C LYS A 35 -10.15 -1.43 -10.58
N ARG A 36 -10.04 -1.13 -11.88
CA ARG A 36 -9.59 0.16 -12.40
C ARG A 36 -10.59 0.73 -13.39
N LEU A 37 -10.62 2.06 -13.47
CA LEU A 37 -11.34 2.78 -14.51
C LEU A 37 -10.69 4.15 -14.74
N PRO A 38 -10.82 4.76 -15.95
CA PRO A 38 -10.22 6.05 -16.26
C PRO A 38 -10.75 7.15 -15.32
N VAL A 39 -9.87 8.05 -14.89
CA VAL A 39 -10.25 9.23 -14.07
C VAL A 39 -11.31 10.07 -14.76
N SER A 40 -11.29 10.13 -16.12
CA SER A 40 -12.28 10.86 -16.93
C SER A 40 -13.72 10.38 -16.73
N THR A 41 -13.92 9.16 -16.21
CA THR A 41 -15.25 8.63 -15.88
C THR A 41 -15.90 9.37 -14.71
N TYR A 42 -15.09 10.02 -13.86
CA TYR A 42 -15.59 10.81 -12.73
C TYR A 42 -15.73 12.27 -13.12
N ARG A 43 -16.97 12.78 -13.12
CA ARG A 43 -17.24 14.19 -13.39
C ARG A 43 -16.97 15.04 -12.16
N LYS A 44 -16.35 16.20 -12.35
CA LYS A 44 -16.25 17.20 -11.29
C LYS A 44 -17.66 17.62 -10.84
N GLN A 45 -17.95 17.54 -9.55
CA GLN A 45 -19.17 18.03 -8.94
C GLN A 45 -18.91 19.33 -8.19
N ARG A 46 -19.90 20.23 -8.17
CA ARG A 46 -19.85 21.45 -7.37
C ARG A 46 -20.24 21.13 -5.91
N ARG A 47 -19.90 22.04 -5.00
CA ARG A 47 -20.31 21.96 -3.58
C ARG A 47 -21.82 21.76 -3.48
N GLY A 48 -22.27 20.76 -2.71
CA GLY A 48 -23.67 20.38 -2.59
C GLY A 48 -24.18 19.35 -3.61
N GLY A 49 -23.31 18.85 -4.52
CA GLY A 49 -23.65 17.73 -5.41
C GLY A 49 -23.84 16.43 -4.62
N LYS A 50 -24.75 15.58 -5.11
CA LYS A 50 -24.95 14.21 -4.59
C LYS A 50 -23.78 13.35 -4.95
N GLY A 51 -22.77 13.08 -4.29
CA GLY A 51 -21.62 12.22 -4.62
C GLY A 51 -21.89 11.17 -5.74
N ILE A 52 -20.85 10.52 -6.18
CA ILE A 52 -20.96 9.45 -7.21
C ILE A 52 -20.47 8.16 -6.59
N THR A 53 -21.28 7.09 -6.68
CA THR A 53 -20.89 5.74 -6.25
C THR A 53 -19.67 5.28 -7.03
N GLY A 54 -18.58 4.99 -6.36
CA GLY A 54 -17.33 4.52 -6.97
C GLY A 54 -17.29 3.02 -7.20
N MET A 55 -18.03 2.24 -6.41
CA MET A 55 -18.07 0.78 -6.46
C MET A 55 -19.34 0.30 -5.77
N GLU A 56 -20.02 -0.69 -6.33
CA GLU A 56 -21.03 -1.45 -5.60
C GLU A 56 -20.36 -2.54 -4.76
N THR A 57 -20.70 -2.58 -3.50
CA THR A 57 -20.22 -3.58 -2.54
C THR A 57 -21.39 -4.44 -2.06
N LYS A 58 -21.12 -5.61 -1.48
CA LYS A 58 -22.14 -6.37 -0.74
C LYS A 58 -22.45 -5.65 0.58
N ASP A 59 -23.56 -6.02 1.23
CA ASP A 59 -24.09 -5.33 2.40
C ASP A 59 -23.10 -5.11 3.55
N GLU A 60 -22.08 -5.96 3.67
CA GLU A 60 -21.04 -5.86 4.71
C GLU A 60 -19.67 -5.42 4.17
N ASP A 61 -19.53 -5.10 2.89
CA ASP A 61 -18.27 -4.67 2.27
C ASP A 61 -18.28 -3.16 2.02
N PHE A 62 -17.13 -2.54 2.03
CA PHE A 62 -16.93 -1.12 1.77
C PHE A 62 -15.65 -0.85 0.98
N VAL A 63 -15.56 0.30 0.34
CA VAL A 63 -14.32 0.74 -0.31
C VAL A 63 -13.29 1.09 0.76
N ARG A 64 -12.23 0.28 0.85
CA ARG A 64 -11.13 0.50 1.78
C ARG A 64 -10.12 1.49 1.24
N ASP A 65 -9.68 1.29 -0.01
CA ASP A 65 -8.64 2.11 -0.63
C ASP A 65 -9.07 2.63 -2.00
N LEU A 66 -8.65 3.84 -2.31
CA LEU A 66 -8.80 4.46 -3.61
C LEU A 66 -7.48 5.14 -3.99
N PHE A 67 -6.91 4.75 -5.13
CA PHE A 67 -5.67 5.29 -5.65
C PHE A 67 -5.89 5.93 -7.02
N ILE A 68 -5.10 6.95 -7.31
CA ILE A 68 -4.95 7.47 -8.66
C ILE A 68 -3.55 7.08 -9.14
N ALA A 69 -3.48 6.28 -10.19
CA ALA A 69 -2.24 5.77 -10.73
C ALA A 69 -2.28 5.69 -12.26
N SER A 70 -1.14 5.87 -12.92
CA SER A 70 -1.00 5.66 -14.36
C SER A 70 -1.09 4.16 -14.70
N THR A 71 -1.56 3.85 -15.90
CA THR A 71 -1.60 2.47 -16.46
C THR A 71 -0.24 1.77 -16.39
N HIS A 72 0.87 2.51 -16.50
CA HIS A 72 2.24 1.97 -16.49
C HIS A 72 2.84 1.84 -15.09
N GLN A 73 2.19 2.33 -14.05
CA GLN A 73 2.67 2.18 -12.67
C GLN A 73 2.50 0.74 -12.17
N TYR A 74 3.35 0.38 -11.23
CA TYR A 74 3.17 -0.85 -10.45
C TYR A 74 2.21 -0.60 -9.30
N MET A 75 1.39 -1.61 -9.02
CA MET A 75 0.70 -1.76 -7.73
C MET A 75 1.43 -2.85 -6.95
N LEU A 76 1.96 -2.50 -5.80
CA LEU A 76 2.49 -3.44 -4.82
C LEU A 76 1.38 -3.87 -3.88
N PHE A 77 1.24 -5.17 -3.67
CA PHE A 77 0.25 -5.78 -2.78
C PHE A 77 0.99 -6.49 -1.66
N PHE A 78 0.83 -6.01 -0.45
CA PHE A 78 1.44 -6.62 0.74
C PHE A 78 0.41 -7.46 1.47
N SER A 79 0.80 -8.69 1.82
CA SER A 79 -0.08 -9.62 2.52
C SER A 79 0.19 -9.62 4.03
N ASN A 80 -0.80 -10.08 4.79
CA ASN A 80 -0.69 -10.32 6.23
C ASN A 80 0.50 -11.22 6.60
N ALA A 81 0.88 -12.15 5.69
CA ALA A 81 2.02 -13.06 5.87
C ALA A 81 3.39 -12.41 5.55
N GLY A 82 3.44 -11.09 5.34
CA GLY A 82 4.69 -10.38 5.07
C GLY A 82 5.29 -10.60 3.68
N ARG A 83 4.49 -11.01 2.71
CA ARG A 83 4.88 -11.14 1.31
C ARG A 83 4.44 -9.92 0.51
N VAL A 84 5.10 -9.67 -0.62
CA VAL A 84 4.72 -8.64 -1.58
C VAL A 84 4.58 -9.23 -2.97
N TYR A 85 3.53 -8.83 -3.67
CA TYR A 85 3.17 -9.17 -5.03
C TYR A 85 3.11 -7.92 -5.88
N TRP A 86 3.22 -8.05 -7.20
CA TRP A 86 3.19 -6.95 -8.16
C TRP A 86 2.17 -7.20 -9.25
N ARG A 87 1.54 -6.13 -9.68
CA ARG A 87 0.85 -6.05 -10.98
C ARG A 87 1.04 -4.66 -11.56
N LYS A 88 1.11 -4.56 -12.86
CA LYS A 88 0.96 -3.29 -13.54
C LYS A 88 -0.49 -2.83 -13.44
N VAL A 89 -0.73 -1.53 -13.35
CA VAL A 89 -2.11 -1.00 -13.27
C VAL A 89 -2.92 -1.42 -14.49
N HIS A 90 -2.31 -1.47 -15.69
CA HIS A 90 -3.01 -1.93 -16.90
C HIS A 90 -3.44 -3.42 -16.86
N GLU A 91 -2.83 -4.26 -16.03
CA GLU A 91 -3.21 -5.67 -15.83
C GLU A 91 -4.42 -5.83 -14.90
N LEU A 92 -4.73 -4.80 -14.10
CA LEU A 92 -5.88 -4.84 -13.20
C LEU A 92 -7.20 -4.86 -13.99
N PRO A 93 -8.25 -5.52 -13.49
CA PRO A 93 -9.53 -5.63 -14.19
C PRO A 93 -10.16 -4.27 -14.44
N ARG A 94 -10.42 -3.96 -15.71
CA ARG A 94 -11.21 -2.80 -16.11
C ARG A 94 -12.69 -3.12 -15.91
N ALA A 95 -13.38 -2.30 -15.16
CA ALA A 95 -14.79 -2.52 -14.87
C ALA A 95 -15.55 -1.20 -14.82
N GLY A 96 -16.85 -1.25 -15.03
CA GLY A 96 -17.72 -0.07 -14.94
C GLY A 96 -17.73 0.54 -13.54
N ARG A 97 -18.21 1.80 -13.45
CA ARG A 97 -18.22 2.57 -12.21
C ARG A 97 -18.91 1.84 -11.06
N THR A 98 -20.08 1.27 -11.29
CA THR A 98 -20.86 0.53 -10.27
C THR A 98 -20.41 -0.90 -10.08
N ALA A 99 -19.72 -1.52 -11.05
CA ALA A 99 -19.29 -2.91 -10.93
C ALA A 99 -18.33 -3.13 -9.75
N ARG A 100 -18.39 -4.32 -9.13
CA ARG A 100 -17.54 -4.72 -8.01
C ARG A 100 -16.06 -4.96 -8.40
N GLY A 101 -15.78 -5.33 -9.64
CA GLY A 101 -14.44 -5.75 -10.08
C GLY A 101 -14.22 -7.25 -9.88
N ARG A 102 -12.96 -7.65 -9.65
CA ARG A 102 -12.56 -9.05 -9.40
C ARG A 102 -11.87 -9.19 -8.05
N ALA A 103 -12.00 -10.35 -7.45
CA ALA A 103 -11.28 -10.66 -6.20
C ALA A 103 -9.77 -10.72 -6.46
N ILE A 104 -8.99 -10.10 -5.59
CA ILE A 104 -7.52 -10.04 -5.65
C ILE A 104 -6.91 -11.45 -5.62
N VAL A 105 -7.50 -12.38 -4.90
CA VAL A 105 -7.07 -13.79 -4.85
C VAL A 105 -7.07 -14.48 -6.22
N ASN A 106 -7.83 -13.96 -7.19
CA ASN A 106 -7.83 -14.46 -8.57
C ASN A 106 -6.78 -13.77 -9.47
N LEU A 107 -6.10 -12.76 -8.96
CA LEU A 107 -5.07 -12.00 -9.67
C LEU A 107 -3.67 -12.33 -9.19
N LEU A 108 -3.53 -12.76 -7.94
CA LEU A 108 -2.28 -13.03 -7.25
C LEU A 108 -2.24 -14.48 -6.78
N GLU A 109 -1.06 -15.08 -6.80
CA GLU A 109 -0.82 -16.45 -6.31
C GLU A 109 -0.67 -16.43 -4.78
N LEU A 110 -1.76 -16.14 -4.05
CA LEU A 110 -1.78 -16.12 -2.59
C LEU A 110 -1.81 -17.54 -2.02
N SER A 111 -1.13 -17.74 -0.91
CA SER A 111 -1.17 -18.99 -0.14
C SER A 111 -2.48 -19.13 0.64
N GLY A 112 -2.81 -20.32 1.14
CA GLY A 112 -4.01 -20.53 1.94
C GLY A 112 -4.00 -19.67 3.21
N GLY A 113 -5.10 -18.92 3.44
CA GLY A 113 -5.24 -18.00 4.57
C GLY A 113 -4.53 -16.64 4.40
N GLU A 114 -3.81 -16.43 3.28
CA GLU A 114 -3.16 -15.17 2.98
C GLU A 114 -4.15 -14.17 2.38
N PHE A 115 -4.11 -12.91 2.84
CA PHE A 115 -4.93 -11.82 2.33
C PHE A 115 -4.11 -10.52 2.27
N ILE A 116 -4.57 -9.58 1.45
CA ILE A 116 -3.86 -8.31 1.22
C ILE A 116 -4.25 -7.29 2.28
N THR A 117 -3.25 -6.79 3.00
CA THR A 117 -3.40 -5.78 4.04
C THR A 117 -3.09 -4.36 3.56
N ALA A 118 -2.15 -4.20 2.63
CA ALA A 118 -1.80 -2.89 2.09
C ALA A 118 -1.55 -2.95 0.58
N CYS A 119 -1.91 -1.85 -0.10
CA CYS A 119 -1.68 -1.64 -1.52
C CYS A 119 -0.95 -0.31 -1.72
N LEU A 120 0.11 -0.30 -2.54
CA LEU A 120 0.89 0.90 -2.81
C LEU A 120 1.10 1.08 -4.32
N PRO A 121 0.66 2.20 -4.92
CA PRO A 121 1.04 2.55 -6.28
C PRO A 121 2.50 3.06 -6.30
N VAL A 122 3.30 2.54 -7.22
CA VAL A 122 4.72 2.90 -7.36
C VAL A 122 5.01 3.19 -8.83
N ARG A 123 5.56 4.35 -9.11
CA ARG A 123 5.91 4.76 -10.47
C ARG A 123 7.20 4.08 -10.93
N ASP A 124 8.22 4.15 -10.10
CA ASP A 124 9.53 3.56 -10.37
C ASP A 124 10.02 2.81 -9.12
N LEU A 125 10.21 1.50 -9.25
CA LEU A 125 10.74 0.65 -8.19
C LEU A 125 12.21 0.92 -7.88
N LYS A 126 12.94 1.60 -8.78
CA LYS A 126 14.36 1.94 -8.62
C LYS A 126 14.56 3.37 -8.10
N GLU A 127 13.48 4.11 -7.80
CA GLU A 127 13.56 5.47 -7.28
C GLU A 127 14.47 5.53 -6.04
N GLU A 128 15.52 6.33 -6.13
CA GLU A 128 16.50 6.47 -5.05
C GLU A 128 15.92 7.27 -3.88
N GLY A 129 16.42 7.00 -2.67
CA GLY A 129 15.96 7.68 -1.46
C GLY A 129 14.59 7.24 -0.95
N LYS A 130 13.87 6.39 -1.67
CA LYS A 130 12.60 5.84 -1.19
C LYS A 130 12.80 4.55 -0.42
N THR A 131 12.03 4.43 0.66
CA THR A 131 11.98 3.23 1.49
C THR A 131 10.55 2.76 1.67
N VAL A 132 10.39 1.49 1.95
CA VAL A 132 9.13 0.85 2.33
C VAL A 132 9.19 0.62 3.82
N PHE A 133 8.33 1.30 4.55
CA PHE A 133 8.18 1.17 6.00
C PHE A 133 6.98 0.27 6.30
N MET A 134 7.18 -0.72 7.14
CA MET A 134 6.21 -1.79 7.44
C MET A 134 5.98 -1.86 8.93
N VAL A 135 4.76 -2.21 9.35
CA VAL A 135 4.41 -2.44 10.75
C VAL A 135 3.55 -3.68 10.90
N THR A 136 3.84 -4.47 11.93
CA THR A 136 3.05 -5.66 12.30
C THR A 136 2.06 -5.36 13.42
N ASN A 137 1.10 -6.24 13.60
CA ASN A 137 0.09 -6.21 14.66
C ASN A 137 0.74 -6.15 16.06
N LYS A 138 1.84 -6.90 16.28
CA LYS A 138 2.59 -6.91 17.54
C LYS A 138 3.57 -5.75 17.70
N GLY A 139 3.53 -4.74 16.81
CA GLY A 139 4.32 -3.51 16.93
C GLY A 139 5.77 -3.63 16.49
N VAL A 140 6.12 -4.64 15.71
CA VAL A 140 7.40 -4.73 15.04
C VAL A 140 7.36 -3.82 13.81
N VAL A 141 8.42 -3.03 13.61
CA VAL A 141 8.59 -2.16 12.45
C VAL A 141 9.84 -2.51 11.66
N LYS A 142 9.77 -2.28 10.36
CA LYS A 142 10.88 -2.53 9.46
C LYS A 142 10.94 -1.50 8.36
N LYS A 143 12.15 -1.12 7.97
CA LYS A 143 12.42 -0.24 6.83
C LYS A 143 13.31 -0.96 5.82
N THR A 144 12.90 -0.99 4.55
CA THR A 144 13.62 -1.63 3.45
C THR A 144 13.67 -0.68 2.26
N LEU A 145 14.80 -0.58 1.56
CA LEU A 145 14.91 0.25 0.35
C LEU A 145 13.91 -0.20 -0.71
N LEU A 146 13.19 0.73 -1.34
CA LEU A 146 12.21 0.44 -2.40
C LEU A 146 12.82 -0.38 -3.54
N LYS A 147 14.06 -0.08 -3.94
CA LYS A 147 14.80 -0.82 -4.97
C LYS A 147 14.99 -2.31 -4.68
N SER A 148 14.91 -2.73 -3.41
CA SER A 148 14.98 -4.14 -3.04
C SER A 148 13.78 -4.95 -3.55
N PHE A 149 12.73 -4.28 -3.99
CA PHE A 149 11.51 -4.85 -4.56
C PHE A 149 11.45 -4.78 -6.10
N SER A 150 12.55 -4.42 -6.78
CA SER A 150 12.58 -4.22 -8.24
C SER A 150 12.56 -5.50 -9.08
N ASN A 151 12.67 -6.68 -8.45
CA ASN A 151 12.66 -7.97 -9.14
C ASN A 151 11.38 -8.76 -8.79
N PRO A 152 10.25 -8.49 -9.47
CA PRO A 152 8.97 -9.15 -9.20
C PRO A 152 9.02 -10.65 -9.54
N ARG A 153 8.24 -11.43 -8.78
CA ARG A 153 7.98 -12.84 -9.04
C ARG A 153 6.48 -13.11 -8.91
N ALA A 154 5.92 -13.99 -9.76
CA ALA A 154 4.50 -14.30 -9.74
C ALA A 154 4.04 -14.81 -8.36
N THR A 155 4.85 -15.66 -7.72
CA THR A 155 4.60 -16.21 -6.38
C THR A 155 4.85 -15.22 -5.24
N GLY A 156 5.14 -13.96 -5.55
CA GLY A 156 5.56 -12.94 -4.57
C GLY A 156 6.94 -13.22 -3.97
N ILE A 157 7.43 -12.27 -3.17
CA ILE A 157 8.67 -12.41 -2.41
C ILE A 157 8.45 -11.99 -0.96
N ILE A 158 9.30 -12.45 -0.06
CA ILE A 158 9.29 -12.02 1.34
C ILE A 158 9.64 -10.53 1.40
N ALA A 159 8.80 -9.75 2.05
CA ALA A 159 9.01 -8.34 2.36
C ALA A 159 9.48 -8.14 3.80
N ILE A 160 8.96 -8.94 4.73
CA ILE A 160 9.33 -8.98 6.14
C ILE A 160 9.18 -10.41 6.63
N ASP A 161 10.09 -10.86 7.48
CA ASP A 161 9.96 -12.11 8.22
C ASP A 161 9.07 -11.87 9.45
N ILE A 162 7.97 -12.61 9.56
CA ILE A 162 6.93 -12.41 10.56
C ILE A 162 6.90 -13.60 11.52
N ASP A 163 6.82 -13.32 12.82
CA ASP A 163 6.70 -14.33 13.84
C ASP A 163 5.36 -15.03 13.83
N GLU A 164 5.34 -16.24 14.36
CA GLU A 164 4.11 -16.99 14.54
C GLU A 164 3.09 -16.20 15.39
N GLY A 165 1.88 -16.11 14.87
CA GLY A 165 0.78 -15.37 15.49
C GLY A 165 0.94 -13.85 15.44
N ASP A 166 1.80 -13.31 14.55
CA ASP A 166 1.85 -11.90 14.19
C ASP A 166 1.40 -11.73 12.73
N GLU A 167 1.07 -10.53 12.32
CA GLU A 167 0.61 -10.20 10.97
C GLU A 167 1.12 -8.82 10.54
N LEU A 168 1.47 -8.67 9.28
CA LEU A 168 1.70 -7.36 8.68
C LEU A 168 0.36 -6.64 8.54
N ILE A 169 0.25 -5.42 9.08
CA ILE A 169 -1.01 -4.68 9.06
C ILE A 169 -0.99 -3.45 8.17
N ASP A 170 0.15 -2.77 8.05
CA ASP A 170 0.25 -1.55 7.25
C ASP A 170 1.64 -1.38 6.65
N VAL A 171 1.67 -0.72 5.48
CA VAL A 171 2.89 -0.44 4.73
C VAL A 171 2.79 0.94 4.08
N GLN A 172 3.86 1.73 4.18
CA GLN A 172 3.92 3.07 3.59
C GLN A 172 5.27 3.27 2.87
N ILE A 173 5.27 4.13 1.85
CA ILE A 173 6.50 4.59 1.22
C ILE A 173 6.97 5.84 1.96
N THR A 174 8.25 5.85 2.36
CA THR A 174 8.87 6.94 3.11
C THR A 174 10.11 7.48 2.39
N THR A 175 10.59 8.63 2.84
CA THR A 175 11.70 9.36 2.21
C THR A 175 13.03 9.24 2.96
N GLY A 176 13.03 8.60 4.13
CA GLY A 176 14.19 8.53 5.02
C GLY A 176 14.17 9.57 6.15
N GLU A 177 13.38 10.64 6.01
CA GLU A 177 13.30 11.76 6.95
C GLU A 177 11.92 11.91 7.60
N ASP A 178 11.00 10.98 7.34
CA ASP A 178 9.64 11.06 7.83
C ASP A 178 9.53 10.73 9.33
N ASN A 179 8.52 11.28 9.98
CA ASN A 179 8.11 10.83 11.30
C ASN A 179 6.98 9.82 11.18
N ILE A 180 7.08 8.75 11.95
CA ILE A 180 6.10 7.66 11.97
C ILE A 180 5.24 7.81 13.23
N LEU A 181 3.93 7.71 13.05
CA LEU A 181 2.96 7.60 14.14
C LEU A 181 2.34 6.21 14.09
N LEU A 182 2.45 5.46 15.18
CA LEU A 182 1.75 4.19 15.39
C LEU A 182 0.64 4.41 16.42
N ALA A 183 -0.50 3.78 16.20
CA ALA A 183 -1.61 3.79 17.14
C ALA A 183 -2.06 2.37 17.48
N THR A 184 -2.48 2.15 18.73
CA THR A 184 -2.93 0.84 19.22
C THR A 184 -4.43 0.82 19.52
N ALA A 185 -5.01 -0.38 19.55
CA ALA A 185 -6.41 -0.62 19.84
C ALA A 185 -6.85 -0.07 21.21
N LYS A 186 -5.97 -0.14 22.22
CA LYS A 186 -6.22 0.42 23.56
C LYS A 186 -5.96 1.93 23.67
N GLY A 187 -5.74 2.61 22.55
CA GLY A 187 -5.62 4.08 22.48
C GLY A 187 -4.24 4.63 22.82
N LYS A 188 -3.20 3.80 22.88
CA LYS A 188 -1.82 4.28 22.94
C LYS A 188 -1.35 4.75 21.56
N ALA A 189 -0.47 5.74 21.53
CA ALA A 189 0.19 6.17 20.32
C ALA A 189 1.66 6.51 20.59
N ILE A 190 2.52 6.25 19.62
CA ILE A 190 3.93 6.65 19.65
C ILE A 190 4.27 7.37 18.35
N ARG A 191 5.04 8.47 18.46
CA ARG A 191 5.60 9.19 17.33
C ARG A 191 7.12 9.18 17.43
N PHE A 192 7.78 8.74 16.37
CA PHE A 192 9.25 8.66 16.31
C PHE A 192 9.78 8.93 14.90
N PRO A 193 11.03 9.42 14.76
CA PRO A 193 11.66 9.59 13.46
C PRO A 193 11.93 8.21 12.80
N GLU A 194 11.62 8.04 11.51
CA GLU A 194 11.93 6.80 10.81
C GLU A 194 13.44 6.46 10.78
N LYS A 195 14.32 7.45 10.95
CA LYS A 195 15.76 7.24 11.06
C LYS A 195 16.18 6.39 12.27
N ASP A 196 15.33 6.29 13.30
CA ASP A 196 15.54 5.41 14.44
C ASP A 196 15.42 3.93 14.04
N VAL A 197 14.89 3.65 12.85
CA VAL A 197 14.83 2.32 12.25
C VAL A 197 15.83 2.25 11.11
N ARG A 198 16.91 1.47 11.29
CA ARG A 198 17.88 1.24 10.23
C ARG A 198 17.24 0.53 9.04
N SER A 199 17.72 0.82 7.83
CA SER A 199 17.31 0.06 6.64
C SER A 199 17.83 -1.38 6.73
N MET A 200 16.98 -2.35 6.41
CA MET A 200 17.26 -3.79 6.53
C MET A 200 16.89 -4.52 5.24
N GLY A 201 17.51 -5.69 5.03
CA GLY A 201 17.17 -6.58 3.92
C GLY A 201 15.75 -7.15 4.03
N ARG A 202 15.19 -7.60 2.90
CA ARG A 202 13.79 -8.09 2.81
C ARG A 202 13.45 -9.20 3.80
N THR A 203 14.35 -10.14 4.03
CA THR A 203 14.16 -11.30 4.89
C THR A 203 14.44 -11.03 6.37
N ALA A 204 14.72 -9.78 6.76
CA ALA A 204 14.88 -9.42 8.15
C ALA A 204 13.51 -9.31 8.84
N ARG A 205 13.51 -9.57 10.14
CA ARG A 205 12.33 -9.55 11.01
C ARG A 205 11.86 -8.14 11.38
N GLY A 206 12.79 -7.22 11.55
CA GLY A 206 12.51 -5.86 12.00
C GLY A 206 12.94 -5.62 13.44
N VAL A 207 12.43 -4.54 14.02
CA VAL A 207 12.74 -4.08 15.39
C VAL A 207 11.45 -3.61 16.07
N VAL A 208 11.44 -3.56 17.39
CA VAL A 208 10.28 -3.06 18.16
C VAL A 208 10.07 -1.57 17.84
N GLY A 209 8.90 -1.23 17.33
CA GLY A 209 8.45 0.14 17.07
C GLY A 209 7.70 0.73 18.26
N ILE A 210 6.86 -0.06 18.88
CA ILE A 210 6.09 0.30 20.09
C ILE A 210 6.03 -0.89 21.05
N ARG A 211 6.19 -0.62 22.35
CA ARG A 211 5.93 -1.61 23.40
C ARG A 211 4.48 -1.50 23.83
N MET A 212 3.79 -2.63 23.80
CA MET A 212 2.37 -2.71 24.13
C MET A 212 2.15 -3.54 25.39
N GLU A 213 1.01 -3.33 26.04
CA GLU A 213 0.51 -4.19 27.11
C GLU A 213 -0.07 -5.49 26.52
N ASP A 214 -0.20 -6.49 27.36
CA ASP A 214 -0.81 -7.75 26.97
C ASP A 214 -2.23 -7.54 26.43
N GLY A 215 -2.52 -8.17 25.30
CA GLY A 215 -3.80 -8.06 24.61
C GLY A 215 -4.06 -6.71 23.93
N ASP A 216 -3.04 -5.86 23.73
CA ASP A 216 -3.10 -4.71 22.84
C ASP A 216 -2.53 -5.06 21.46
N SER A 217 -2.86 -4.28 20.46
CA SER A 217 -2.40 -4.47 19.09
C SER A 217 -2.26 -3.14 18.35
N VAL A 218 -1.30 -3.04 17.45
CA VAL A 218 -1.23 -1.89 16.53
C VAL A 218 -2.37 -1.99 15.53
N ILE A 219 -3.10 -0.89 15.36
CA ILE A 219 -4.25 -0.80 14.44
C ILE A 219 -3.96 0.03 13.18
N GLY A 220 -2.86 0.76 13.15
CA GLY A 220 -2.50 1.56 12.00
C GLY A 220 -1.23 2.36 12.18
N MET A 221 -0.70 2.80 11.04
CA MET A 221 0.48 3.64 10.91
C MET A 221 0.14 4.85 10.05
N SER A 222 0.75 5.99 10.35
CA SER A 222 0.63 7.19 9.53
C SER A 222 1.96 7.95 9.48
N LEU A 223 2.22 8.62 8.37
CA LEU A 223 3.29 9.61 8.28
C LEU A 223 2.84 10.87 9.00
N ALA A 224 3.64 11.33 9.95
CA ALA A 224 3.28 12.37 10.90
C ALA A 224 4.02 13.69 10.57
N ALA A 225 3.57 14.40 9.53
CA ALA A 225 4.06 15.76 9.25
C ALA A 225 3.59 16.75 10.34
N ASP A 226 4.49 17.62 10.82
CA ASP A 226 4.26 18.48 11.96
C ASP A 226 3.03 19.39 11.81
N GLU A 227 2.78 19.89 10.60
CA GLU A 227 1.65 20.79 10.28
C GLU A 227 0.31 20.03 10.12
N SER A 228 0.32 18.71 10.19
CA SER A 228 -0.87 17.88 9.96
C SER A 228 -1.65 17.62 11.25
N THR A 229 -2.84 17.05 11.07
CA THR A 229 -3.70 16.59 12.18
C THR A 229 -4.04 15.12 12.00
N VAL A 230 -4.12 14.39 13.10
CA VAL A 230 -4.57 12.99 13.16
C VAL A 230 -6.04 12.97 13.55
N LEU A 231 -6.86 12.29 12.75
CA LEU A 231 -8.23 11.94 13.10
C LEU A 231 -8.25 10.52 13.67
N THR A 232 -8.60 10.39 14.95
CA THR A 232 -8.88 9.10 15.58
C THR A 232 -10.37 8.89 15.66
N VAL A 233 -10.85 7.70 15.28
CA VAL A 233 -12.27 7.33 15.35
C VAL A 233 -12.39 6.00 16.09
N THR A 234 -13.28 5.95 17.07
CA THR A 234 -13.57 4.72 17.82
C THR A 234 -14.64 3.89 17.11
N GLU A 235 -14.77 2.63 17.47
CA GLU A 235 -15.81 1.72 16.95
C GLU A 235 -17.23 2.26 17.17
N ASN A 236 -17.45 3.00 18.25
CA ASN A 236 -18.74 3.63 18.56
C ASN A 236 -18.97 4.96 17.82
N GLY A 237 -18.12 5.32 16.86
CA GLY A 237 -18.28 6.50 16.01
C GLY A 237 -17.84 7.82 16.64
N PHE A 238 -17.23 7.82 17.83
CA PHE A 238 -16.64 9.04 18.41
C PHE A 238 -15.34 9.37 17.71
N GLY A 239 -15.20 10.60 17.22
CA GLY A 239 -14.01 11.07 16.52
C GLY A 239 -13.35 12.26 17.22
N LYS A 240 -12.01 12.25 17.27
CA LYS A 240 -11.19 13.37 17.74
C LYS A 240 -10.13 13.71 16.71
N ARG A 241 -9.98 15.00 16.42
CA ARG A 241 -8.88 15.51 15.59
C ARG A 241 -7.86 16.23 16.47
N THR A 242 -6.62 15.75 16.44
CA THR A 242 -5.51 16.23 17.26
C THR A 242 -4.36 16.69 16.36
N LYS A 243 -3.72 17.82 16.68
CA LYS A 243 -2.51 18.25 15.94
C LYS A 243 -1.38 17.25 16.16
N VAL A 244 -0.62 16.93 15.11
CA VAL A 244 0.53 16.03 15.22
C VAL A 244 1.55 16.51 16.24
N GLY A 245 1.77 17.84 16.36
CA GLY A 245 2.65 18.43 17.35
C GLY A 245 2.29 18.14 18.83
N GLU A 246 1.04 17.75 19.12
CA GLU A 246 0.63 17.34 20.49
C GLU A 246 1.11 15.92 20.84
N TYR A 247 1.47 15.09 19.82
CA TYR A 247 2.12 13.81 20.04
C TYR A 247 3.62 14.01 20.21
N ARG A 248 4.13 13.74 21.39
CA ARG A 248 5.56 13.89 21.71
C ARG A 248 6.40 13.07 20.73
N LEU A 249 7.39 13.72 20.10
CA LEU A 249 8.43 13.01 19.36
C LEU A 249 9.38 12.34 20.35
N GLN A 250 9.56 11.04 20.22
CA GLN A 250 10.38 10.23 21.12
C GLN A 250 11.10 9.13 20.33
N HIS A 251 11.97 8.36 20.98
CA HIS A 251 12.58 7.22 20.32
C HIS A 251 11.58 6.07 20.16
N ARG A 252 11.80 5.23 19.11
CA ARG A 252 11.00 4.02 18.91
C ARG A 252 11.01 3.13 20.15
N GLY A 253 9.94 2.41 20.37
CA GLY A 253 9.78 1.49 21.50
C GLY A 253 9.15 2.13 22.75
N GLY A 254 9.08 3.45 22.82
CA GLY A 254 8.46 4.18 23.93
C GLY A 254 9.31 4.31 25.17
#